data_efeb6144b681a356d66f0f579872a1ac
#
_entry.id   efeb6144b681a356d66f0f579872a1ac
#
_cell.length_a   1.000
_cell.length_b   1.000
_cell.length_c   1.000
_cell.angle_alpha   90.00
_cell.angle_beta   90.00
_cell.angle_gamma   90.00
#
_symmetry.space_group_name_H-M   'P 1'
#
loop_
_entity.id
_entity.type
_entity.pdbx_description
1 polymer ?
#
loop_
_entity_poly.entity_id
_entity_poly.type
_entity_poly.pdbx_seq_one_letter_code
_entity_poly.pdbx_strand_id
1 'polypeptide(L)'
;MISNEFNRNVTKDPPYPGLHWGGHGHDPQQVKKAGAAFLRGGAFKPRTSPYDFQGLGEEGIRLLLEAKKATGLPIVTELMDIRNLPLFEQVDVIQVGARNTQNFDMLKELGKTDKPILLKRGLAGTIKELLMSAEYIMASGNEKVILCERGIRTYESTYTRNTLDLSVVPVLKGLTHLPVVVDPSHATGHAHLVEPMAMAAAAAGADGIMIELHNDPPHALCDGAQSLTPEQFAHTAGKIFRIREAMEG
;
A
#
# COMPACT_ATOMS: atom_id res chain seq x y z
N MET A 1 3.54 -9.87 -1.82
CA MET A 1 2.57 -9.36 -0.84
C MET A 1 3.15 -8.12 -0.18
N ILE A 2 2.40 -7.05 -0.07
CA ILE A 2 2.85 -5.77 0.51
C ILE A 2 2.15 -5.60 1.84
N SER A 3 2.90 -5.48 2.94
CA SER A 3 2.35 -5.26 4.28
C SER A 3 2.59 -3.83 4.75
N ASN A 4 1.70 -3.30 5.57
CA ASN A 4 1.75 -1.94 6.08
C ASN A 4 1.88 -1.96 7.62
N GLU A 5 3.09 -1.91 8.14
CA GLU A 5 3.37 -2.08 9.58
C GLU A 5 3.60 -0.77 10.36
N PHE A 6 3.45 0.40 9.74
CA PHE A 6 3.86 1.65 10.37
C PHE A 6 2.70 2.51 10.88
N ASN A 7 2.10 2.10 12.01
CA ASN A 7 1.33 3.00 12.88
C ASN A 7 1.75 2.74 14.33
N ARG A 8 2.80 3.39 14.79
CA ARG A 8 3.16 3.38 16.21
C ARG A 8 2.30 4.36 17.00
N ASN A 9 1.88 3.95 18.19
CA ASN A 9 1.43 4.84 19.24
C ASN A 9 2.59 5.77 19.60
N VAL A 10 2.54 7.01 19.15
CA VAL A 10 3.39 8.08 19.67
C VAL A 10 2.80 8.48 21.03
N THR A 11 3.35 7.93 22.11
CA THR A 11 3.06 8.47 23.44
C THR A 11 3.60 9.89 23.53
N LYS A 12 2.86 10.77 24.22
CA LYS A 12 3.09 12.22 24.30
C LYS A 12 4.34 12.65 25.08
N ASP A 13 5.21 11.74 25.50
CA ASP A 13 6.39 12.06 26.28
C ASP A 13 7.68 12.00 25.44
N PRO A 14 8.39 13.12 25.20
CA PRO A 14 9.78 13.11 24.79
C PRO A 14 10.68 13.09 26.04
N PRO A 15 11.91 12.55 25.97
CA PRO A 15 12.72 12.27 24.81
C PRO A 15 12.84 10.77 24.53
N TYR A 16 12.89 10.42 23.28
CA TYR A 16 13.01 9.03 22.82
C TYR A 16 14.37 8.42 23.16
N PRO A 17 14.54 7.69 24.27
CA PRO A 17 15.68 6.79 24.42
C PRO A 17 15.26 5.45 23.83
N GLY A 18 15.83 5.14 22.67
CA GLY A 18 15.73 3.82 22.08
C GLY A 18 14.35 3.53 21.46
N LEU A 19 14.25 3.74 20.15
CA LEU A 19 13.26 3.09 19.32
C LEU A 19 13.48 1.57 19.41
N HIS A 20 13.06 0.99 20.53
CA HIS A 20 12.85 -0.43 20.60
C HIS A 20 11.64 -0.76 19.76
N TRP A 21 11.82 -1.61 18.77
CA TRP A 21 10.79 -2.37 18.05
C TRP A 21 9.98 -3.27 19.01
N GLY A 22 10.04 -3.01 20.30
CA GLY A 22 9.52 -3.78 21.42
C GLY A 22 8.56 -3.03 22.33
N GLY A 23 7.52 -2.41 21.77
CA GLY A 23 6.29 -2.13 22.54
C GLY A 23 5.28 -3.22 22.26
N HIS A 24 5.27 -4.26 23.09
CA HIS A 24 4.38 -5.43 23.00
C HIS A 24 4.30 -6.12 21.62
N GLY A 25 5.40 -6.72 21.18
CA GLY A 25 5.36 -8.11 20.78
C GLY A 25 5.30 -8.50 19.32
N HIS A 26 5.53 -7.69 18.27
CA HIS A 26 5.66 -8.30 16.95
C HIS A 26 6.91 -7.81 16.21
N ASP A 27 7.79 -8.78 15.95
CA ASP A 27 9.01 -8.65 15.17
C ASP A 27 8.63 -8.50 13.69
N PRO A 28 9.07 -7.44 12.97
CA PRO A 28 8.87 -7.30 11.51
C PRO A 28 9.41 -8.51 10.74
N GLN A 29 10.27 -9.32 11.34
CA GLN A 29 10.69 -10.61 10.81
C GLN A 29 9.54 -11.62 10.69
N GLN A 30 8.50 -11.54 11.52
CA GLN A 30 7.33 -12.43 11.44
C GLN A 30 6.56 -12.18 10.15
N VAL A 31 6.40 -10.92 9.75
CA VAL A 31 5.72 -10.55 8.49
C VAL A 31 6.51 -11.04 7.28
N LYS A 32 7.84 -10.91 7.33
CA LYS A 32 8.72 -11.51 6.32
C LYS A 32 8.57 -13.03 6.25
N LYS A 33 8.60 -13.72 7.39
CA LYS A 33 8.41 -15.18 7.46
C LYS A 33 7.05 -15.61 6.94
N ALA A 34 6.02 -14.78 7.10
CA ALA A 34 4.69 -15.03 6.55
C ALA A 34 4.59 -14.80 5.03
N GLY A 35 5.68 -14.39 4.36
CA GLY A 35 5.75 -14.26 2.92
C GLY A 35 5.52 -12.84 2.38
N ALA A 36 5.66 -11.80 3.21
CA ALA A 36 5.68 -10.44 2.69
C ALA A 36 6.93 -10.22 1.83
N ALA A 37 6.75 -9.62 0.65
CA ALA A 37 7.82 -9.26 -0.27
C ALA A 37 8.27 -7.80 -0.14
N PHE A 38 7.41 -6.93 0.41
CA PHE A 38 7.64 -5.51 0.62
C PHE A 38 7.06 -5.07 1.95
N LEU A 39 7.67 -4.04 2.56
CA LEU A 39 7.07 -3.27 3.65
C LEU A 39 6.53 -1.96 3.10
N ARG A 40 5.29 -1.63 3.44
CA ARG A 40 4.71 -0.34 3.11
C ARG A 40 4.42 0.45 4.38
N GLY A 41 4.77 1.74 4.39
CA GLY A 41 4.40 2.66 5.46
C GLY A 41 4.02 4.03 4.92
N GLY A 42 3.04 4.68 5.54
CA GLY A 42 2.64 6.04 5.19
C GLY A 42 3.45 7.07 5.98
N ALA A 43 4.64 7.45 5.50
CA ALA A 43 5.42 8.52 6.09
C ALA A 43 4.68 9.86 6.02
N PHE A 44 4.02 10.11 4.91
CA PHE A 44 3.08 11.21 4.68
C PHE A 44 1.67 10.65 4.50
N LYS A 45 0.66 11.31 5.06
CA LYS A 45 -0.73 10.83 5.04
C LYS A 45 -1.67 11.90 4.48
N PRO A 46 -2.28 11.67 3.29
CA PRO A 46 -3.32 12.57 2.78
C PRO A 46 -4.58 12.41 3.62
N ARG A 47 -5.02 13.47 4.29
CA ARG A 47 -6.21 13.46 5.14
C ARG A 47 -7.27 14.42 4.62
N THR A 48 -8.54 14.05 4.82
CA THR A 48 -9.67 14.93 4.52
C THR A 48 -9.76 16.06 5.53
N SER A 49 -9.48 15.78 6.80
CA SER A 49 -9.40 16.78 7.85
C SER A 49 -7.95 17.20 8.12
N PRO A 50 -7.65 18.51 8.24
CA PRO A 50 -6.31 18.97 8.59
C PRO A 50 -5.95 18.65 10.07
N TYR A 51 -6.92 18.26 10.89
CA TYR A 51 -6.73 17.91 12.30
C TYR A 51 -6.37 16.43 12.50
N ASP A 52 -6.53 15.59 11.47
CA ASP A 52 -6.15 14.20 11.52
C ASP A 52 -4.62 14.04 11.48
N PHE A 53 -4.13 12.89 11.92
CA PHE A 53 -2.70 12.56 11.87
C PHE A 53 -2.16 12.61 10.43
N GLN A 54 -1.22 13.54 10.18
CA GLN A 54 -0.66 13.82 8.85
C GLN A 54 0.51 12.91 8.44
N GLY A 55 0.91 11.98 9.31
CA GLY A 55 2.14 11.20 9.18
C GLY A 55 3.31 11.83 9.92
N LEU A 56 4.44 11.13 9.93
CA LEU A 56 5.67 11.56 10.60
C LEU A 56 6.65 12.27 9.66
N GLY A 57 6.30 12.43 8.38
CA GLY A 57 7.15 13.08 7.38
C GLY A 57 8.52 12.39 7.22
N GLU A 58 9.59 13.18 7.26
CA GLU A 58 10.97 12.69 7.14
C GLU A 58 11.32 11.64 8.20
N GLU A 59 10.85 11.83 9.44
CA GLU A 59 11.03 10.85 10.52
C GLU A 59 10.35 9.51 10.17
N GLY A 60 9.20 9.55 9.52
CA GLY A 60 8.52 8.35 9.02
C GLY A 60 9.36 7.60 7.97
N ILE A 61 10.05 8.33 7.09
CA ILE A 61 10.98 7.72 6.12
C ILE A 61 12.17 7.09 6.84
N ARG A 62 12.75 7.77 7.84
CA ARG A 62 13.86 7.24 8.64
C ARG A 62 13.48 5.91 9.31
N LEU A 63 12.28 5.83 9.91
CA LEU A 63 11.76 4.61 10.52
C LEU A 63 11.56 3.48 9.50
N LEU A 64 11.08 3.80 8.29
CA LEU A 64 10.96 2.82 7.21
C LEU A 64 12.32 2.27 6.79
N LEU A 65 13.34 3.11 6.70
CA LEU A 65 14.72 2.69 6.39
C LEU A 65 15.30 1.80 7.47
N GLU A 66 15.02 2.05 8.74
CA GLU A 66 15.40 1.15 9.84
C GLU A 66 14.71 -0.22 9.71
N ALA A 67 13.41 -0.23 9.38
CA ALA A 67 12.69 -1.47 9.13
C ALA A 67 13.25 -2.25 7.93
N LYS A 68 13.57 -1.55 6.84
CA LYS A 68 14.27 -2.14 5.68
C LYS A 68 15.58 -2.78 6.10
N LYS A 69 16.40 -2.08 6.89
CA LYS A 69 17.69 -2.60 7.41
C LYS A 69 17.49 -3.83 8.29
N ALA A 70 16.49 -3.82 9.16
CA ALA A 70 16.20 -4.91 10.08
C ALA A 70 15.66 -6.16 9.38
N THR A 71 14.82 -6.00 8.36
CA THR A 71 14.13 -7.11 7.68
C THR A 71 14.80 -7.53 6.37
N GLY A 72 15.53 -6.64 5.72
CA GLY A 72 15.99 -6.80 4.35
C GLY A 72 14.87 -6.71 3.30
N LEU A 73 13.64 -6.33 3.69
CA LEU A 73 12.53 -6.13 2.76
C LEU A 73 12.62 -4.73 2.14
N PRO A 74 12.38 -4.60 0.82
CA PRO A 74 12.25 -3.30 0.17
C PRO A 74 11.03 -2.54 0.71
N ILE A 75 11.13 -1.21 0.73
CA ILE A 75 10.11 -0.33 1.28
C ILE A 75 9.33 0.42 0.22
N VAL A 76 8.03 0.60 0.49
CA VAL A 76 7.10 1.39 -0.30
C VAL A 76 6.53 2.51 0.56
N THR A 77 6.57 3.76 0.08
CA THR A 77 5.90 4.87 0.77
C THR A 77 5.33 5.88 -0.22
N GLU A 78 4.28 6.60 0.22
CA GLU A 78 3.56 7.54 -0.63
C GLU A 78 4.31 8.88 -0.71
N LEU A 79 4.54 9.35 -1.94
CA LEU A 79 4.95 10.71 -2.23
C LEU A 79 3.70 11.58 -2.44
N MET A 80 3.53 12.62 -1.63
CA MET A 80 2.40 13.54 -1.72
C MET A 80 2.74 14.86 -2.43
N ASP A 81 3.98 15.28 -2.35
CA ASP A 81 4.49 16.52 -2.91
C ASP A 81 5.84 16.26 -3.56
N ILE A 82 6.00 16.67 -4.81
CA ILE A 82 7.23 16.46 -5.58
C ILE A 82 8.47 17.10 -4.92
N ARG A 83 8.27 18.16 -4.13
CA ARG A 83 9.35 18.82 -3.37
C ARG A 83 10.02 17.89 -2.36
N ASN A 84 9.32 16.85 -1.92
CA ASN A 84 9.83 15.84 -0.99
C ASN A 84 10.58 14.69 -1.70
N LEU A 85 10.65 14.70 -3.05
CA LEU A 85 11.32 13.63 -3.80
C LEU A 85 12.77 13.36 -3.35
N PRO A 86 13.58 14.37 -2.96
CA PRO A 86 14.93 14.11 -2.45
C PRO A 86 14.98 13.21 -1.21
N LEU A 87 13.93 13.20 -0.37
CA LEU A 87 13.85 12.31 0.79
C LEU A 87 13.66 10.83 0.41
N PHE A 88 13.30 10.55 -0.84
CA PHE A 88 12.98 9.20 -1.34
C PHE A 88 14.19 8.50 -1.97
N GLU A 89 15.40 9.04 -1.87
CA GLU A 89 16.60 8.47 -2.49
C GLU A 89 16.81 6.99 -2.11
N GLN A 90 16.58 6.62 -0.86
CA GLN A 90 16.76 5.25 -0.35
C GLN A 90 15.45 4.43 -0.32
N VAL A 91 14.32 5.01 -0.73
CA VAL A 91 13.04 4.33 -0.88
C VAL A 91 13.07 3.47 -2.15
N ASP A 92 12.58 2.23 -2.08
CA ASP A 92 12.66 1.29 -3.21
C ASP A 92 11.52 1.47 -4.21
N VAL A 93 10.32 1.78 -3.74
CA VAL A 93 9.13 1.99 -4.58
C VAL A 93 8.39 3.23 -4.12
N ILE A 94 8.14 4.16 -5.02
CA ILE A 94 7.36 5.37 -4.74
C ILE A 94 5.88 5.07 -5.00
N GLN A 95 5.03 5.28 -4.00
CA GLN A 95 3.58 5.18 -4.19
C GLN A 95 3.00 6.54 -4.59
N VAL A 96 2.15 6.53 -5.62
CA VAL A 96 1.22 7.62 -5.95
C VAL A 96 -0.16 7.24 -5.43
N GLY A 97 -0.65 7.99 -4.46
CA GLY A 97 -1.95 7.74 -3.84
C GLY A 97 -3.12 8.08 -4.76
N ALA A 98 -4.29 7.51 -4.46
CA ALA A 98 -5.50 7.66 -5.27
C ALA A 98 -5.94 9.14 -5.47
N ARG A 99 -5.59 10.04 -4.56
CA ARG A 99 -5.88 11.48 -4.68
C ARG A 99 -4.94 12.21 -5.63
N ASN A 100 -3.77 11.61 -5.94
CA ASN A 100 -2.74 12.18 -6.81
C ASN A 100 -2.63 11.48 -8.18
N THR A 101 -3.52 10.51 -8.48
CA THR A 101 -3.47 9.74 -9.73
C THR A 101 -3.55 10.63 -10.97
N GLN A 102 -4.23 11.76 -10.88
CA GLN A 102 -4.37 12.75 -11.97
C GLN A 102 -3.51 14.01 -11.77
N ASN A 103 -2.56 13.97 -10.87
CA ASN A 103 -1.55 15.04 -10.74
C ASN A 103 -0.46 14.86 -11.82
N PHE A 104 -0.81 15.20 -13.05
CA PHE A 104 0.02 14.93 -14.23
C PHE A 104 1.41 15.56 -14.15
N ASP A 105 1.56 16.73 -13.53
CA ASP A 105 2.88 17.35 -13.37
C ASP A 105 3.76 16.52 -12.42
N MET A 106 3.20 16.02 -11.33
CA MET A 106 3.90 15.08 -10.45
C MET A 106 4.25 13.78 -11.19
N LEU A 107 3.33 13.23 -11.99
CA LEU A 107 3.56 11.99 -12.74
C LEU A 107 4.70 12.14 -13.75
N LYS A 108 4.77 13.27 -14.46
CA LYS A 108 5.89 13.60 -15.37
C LYS A 108 7.23 13.66 -14.64
N GLU A 109 7.28 14.28 -13.46
CA GLU A 109 8.52 14.34 -12.67
C GLU A 109 8.94 12.95 -12.17
N LEU A 110 7.99 12.11 -11.73
CA LEU A 110 8.25 10.73 -11.36
C LEU A 110 8.72 9.89 -12.55
N GLY A 111 8.24 10.20 -13.75
CA GLY A 111 8.70 9.59 -15.00
C GLY A 111 10.17 9.87 -15.34
N LYS A 112 10.79 10.88 -14.73
CA LYS A 112 12.24 11.19 -14.89
C LYS A 112 13.11 10.39 -13.90
N THR A 113 12.49 9.67 -12.95
CA THR A 113 13.22 8.82 -11.99
C THR A 113 13.39 7.40 -12.55
N ASP A 114 14.31 6.64 -11.99
CA ASP A 114 14.50 5.21 -12.29
C ASP A 114 13.79 4.29 -11.28
N LYS A 115 13.06 4.86 -10.32
CA LYS A 115 12.38 4.12 -9.25
C LYS A 115 11.05 3.53 -9.72
N PRO A 116 10.72 2.30 -9.33
CA PRO A 116 9.38 1.75 -9.55
C PRO A 116 8.30 2.63 -8.92
N ILE A 117 7.21 2.82 -9.65
CA ILE A 117 6.06 3.64 -9.22
C ILE A 117 4.84 2.76 -9.02
N LEU A 118 4.33 2.68 -7.78
CA LEU A 118 3.06 2.06 -7.46
C LEU A 118 1.94 3.09 -7.61
N LEU A 119 1.19 3.00 -8.70
CA LEU A 119 0.12 3.94 -9.06
C LEU A 119 -1.24 3.40 -8.62
N LYS A 120 -1.85 4.02 -7.61
CA LYS A 120 -3.18 3.65 -7.12
C LYS A 120 -4.28 4.26 -7.97
N ARG A 121 -5.30 3.46 -8.34
CA ARG A 121 -6.50 3.93 -9.04
C ARG A 121 -7.20 5.04 -8.25
N GLY A 122 -7.62 6.08 -8.94
CA GLY A 122 -8.39 7.17 -8.36
C GLY A 122 -9.76 6.71 -7.86
N LEU A 123 -10.29 7.36 -6.82
CA LEU A 123 -11.55 6.99 -6.16
C LEU A 123 -12.79 7.01 -7.09
N ALA A 124 -12.73 7.80 -8.15
CA ALA A 124 -13.75 7.87 -9.21
C ALA A 124 -13.13 7.66 -10.60
N GLY A 125 -11.90 7.10 -10.66
CA GLY A 125 -11.15 6.90 -11.88
C GLY A 125 -11.63 5.69 -12.69
N THR A 126 -11.80 5.87 -13.98
CA THR A 126 -12.02 4.78 -14.93
C THR A 126 -10.73 3.99 -15.15
N ILE A 127 -10.83 2.80 -15.72
CA ILE A 127 -9.64 1.99 -16.13
C ILE A 127 -8.80 2.78 -17.15
N LYS A 128 -9.45 3.46 -18.09
CA LYS A 128 -8.76 4.28 -19.11
C LYS A 128 -7.96 5.41 -18.46
N GLU A 129 -8.51 6.11 -17.48
CA GLU A 129 -7.79 7.19 -16.77
C GLU A 129 -6.61 6.65 -15.99
N LEU A 130 -6.72 5.47 -15.36
CA LEU A 130 -5.59 4.81 -14.69
C LEU A 130 -4.46 4.49 -15.68
N LEU A 131 -4.80 3.91 -16.84
CA LEU A 131 -3.83 3.61 -17.90
C LEU A 131 -3.18 4.88 -18.47
N MET A 132 -3.98 5.95 -18.69
CA MET A 132 -3.41 7.22 -19.15
C MET A 132 -2.51 7.87 -18.11
N SER A 133 -2.79 7.73 -16.82
CA SER A 133 -1.90 8.17 -15.76
C SER A 133 -0.58 7.39 -15.74
N ALA A 134 -0.62 6.07 -15.99
CA ALA A 134 0.59 5.26 -16.18
C ALA A 134 1.39 5.73 -17.42
N GLU A 135 0.70 6.01 -18.53
CA GLU A 135 1.33 6.56 -19.74
C GLU A 135 2.05 7.89 -19.51
N TYR A 136 1.54 8.77 -18.66
CA TYR A 136 2.26 10.01 -18.30
C TYR A 136 3.63 9.74 -17.66
N ILE A 137 3.72 8.69 -16.82
CA ILE A 137 4.98 8.27 -16.20
C ILE A 137 5.90 7.65 -17.27
N MET A 138 5.37 6.70 -18.06
CA MET A 138 6.13 5.94 -19.04
C MET A 138 6.62 6.81 -20.18
N ALA A 139 5.79 7.69 -20.71
CA ALA A 139 6.16 8.67 -21.76
C ALA A 139 7.22 9.69 -21.30
N SER A 140 7.39 9.85 -19.97
CA SER A 140 8.44 10.68 -19.39
C SER A 140 9.75 9.91 -19.13
N GLY A 141 9.81 8.61 -19.44
CA GLY A 141 11.02 7.79 -19.44
C GLY A 141 11.08 6.65 -18.41
N ASN A 142 10.09 6.49 -17.54
CA ASN A 142 10.09 5.45 -16.52
C ASN A 142 9.03 4.37 -16.81
N GLU A 143 9.46 3.21 -17.29
CA GLU A 143 8.59 2.07 -17.61
C GLU A 143 8.26 1.18 -16.40
N LYS A 144 8.84 1.46 -15.21
CA LYS A 144 8.68 0.66 -13.99
C LYS A 144 7.41 1.06 -13.23
N VAL A 145 6.24 0.79 -13.81
CA VAL A 145 4.95 1.14 -13.22
C VAL A 145 4.21 -0.13 -12.76
N ILE A 146 3.64 -0.07 -11.55
CA ILE A 146 2.78 -1.10 -10.95
C ILE A 146 1.41 -0.47 -10.74
N LEU A 147 0.36 -1.07 -11.29
CA LEU A 147 -1.01 -0.61 -11.12
C LEU A 147 -1.61 -1.17 -9.84
N CYS A 148 -2.41 -0.36 -9.13
CA CYS A 148 -3.04 -0.80 -7.89
C CYS A 148 -4.54 -0.47 -7.88
N GLU A 149 -5.37 -1.52 -7.92
CA GLU A 149 -6.80 -1.43 -7.62
C GLU A 149 -7.00 -1.32 -6.10
N ARG A 150 -7.79 -0.35 -5.65
CA ARG A 150 -8.03 -0.05 -4.22
C ARG A 150 -9.47 0.31 -3.89
N GLY A 151 -10.38 -0.01 -4.79
CA GLY A 151 -11.79 0.33 -4.72
C GLY A 151 -12.11 1.73 -5.25
N ILE A 152 -13.30 1.83 -5.76
CA ILE A 152 -13.89 3.06 -6.28
C ILE A 152 -15.13 3.44 -5.47
N ARG A 153 -15.45 4.72 -5.43
CA ARG A 153 -16.70 5.21 -4.84
C ARG A 153 -17.88 4.76 -5.67
N THR A 154 -18.87 4.18 -4.97
CA THR A 154 -20.17 3.81 -5.55
C THR A 154 -21.27 4.33 -4.64
N TYR A 155 -22.50 3.88 -4.84
CA TYR A 155 -23.63 4.21 -3.98
C TYR A 155 -23.53 3.56 -2.60
N GLU A 156 -22.85 2.40 -2.49
CA GLU A 156 -22.63 1.73 -1.21
C GLU A 156 -21.54 2.47 -0.43
N SER A 157 -21.85 2.85 0.80
CA SER A 157 -20.93 3.53 1.71
C SER A 157 -21.19 3.16 3.18
N THR A 158 -22.17 2.27 3.42
CA THR A 158 -22.58 1.83 4.76
C THR A 158 -21.74 0.65 5.23
N TYR A 159 -21.62 -0.37 4.37
CA TYR A 159 -20.99 -1.65 4.70
C TYR A 159 -19.55 -1.77 4.19
N THR A 160 -19.16 -0.96 3.22
CA THR A 160 -17.79 -0.87 2.72
C THR A 160 -17.43 0.60 2.46
N ARG A 161 -16.15 0.94 2.64
CA ARG A 161 -15.65 2.29 2.35
C ARG A 161 -15.72 2.61 0.86
N ASN A 162 -15.37 1.63 0.02
CA ASN A 162 -15.41 1.70 -1.43
C ASN A 162 -15.75 0.30 -1.96
N THR A 163 -16.24 0.22 -3.19
CA THR A 163 -16.46 -1.04 -3.89
C THR A 163 -15.14 -1.51 -4.50
N LEU A 164 -14.65 -2.68 -4.10
CA LEU A 164 -13.49 -3.31 -4.72
C LEU A 164 -13.89 -3.90 -6.08
N ASP A 165 -13.30 -3.37 -7.15
CA ASP A 165 -13.57 -3.80 -8.52
C ASP A 165 -12.56 -4.87 -8.94
N LEU A 166 -12.87 -6.14 -8.66
CA LEU A 166 -11.99 -7.24 -9.03
C LEU A 166 -12.02 -7.55 -10.53
N SER A 167 -13.05 -7.12 -11.25
CA SER A 167 -13.12 -7.27 -12.71
C SER A 167 -12.01 -6.50 -13.42
N VAL A 168 -11.47 -5.46 -12.77
CA VAL A 168 -10.37 -4.67 -13.32
C VAL A 168 -9.10 -5.49 -13.52
N VAL A 169 -8.87 -6.53 -12.71
CA VAL A 169 -7.65 -7.35 -12.79
C VAL A 169 -7.53 -8.04 -14.16
N PRO A 170 -8.47 -8.91 -14.58
CA PRO A 170 -8.37 -9.55 -15.89
C PRO A 170 -8.48 -8.53 -17.05
N VAL A 171 -9.20 -7.42 -16.89
CA VAL A 171 -9.26 -6.36 -17.90
C VAL A 171 -7.88 -5.71 -18.10
N LEU A 172 -7.21 -5.30 -17.03
CA LEU A 172 -5.85 -4.73 -17.13
C LEU A 172 -4.84 -5.72 -17.69
N LYS A 173 -4.92 -6.99 -17.27
CA LYS A 173 -4.06 -8.06 -17.82
C LYS A 173 -4.23 -8.25 -19.34
N GLY A 174 -5.40 -7.97 -19.88
CA GLY A 174 -5.65 -7.99 -21.33
C GLY A 174 -5.23 -6.72 -22.06
N LEU A 175 -5.05 -5.60 -21.36
CA LEU A 175 -4.76 -4.29 -21.97
C LEU A 175 -3.30 -3.86 -21.83
N THR A 176 -2.57 -4.37 -20.82
CA THR A 176 -1.20 -3.94 -20.53
C THR A 176 -0.37 -5.10 -19.96
N HIS A 177 0.95 -4.97 -20.08
CA HIS A 177 1.94 -5.87 -19.45
C HIS A 177 2.27 -5.47 -18.00
N LEU A 178 1.76 -4.34 -17.53
CA LEU A 178 2.08 -3.82 -16.21
C LEU A 178 1.54 -4.74 -15.10
N PRO A 179 2.29 -4.96 -14.01
CA PRO A 179 1.79 -5.71 -12.87
C PRO A 179 0.59 -5.04 -12.20
N VAL A 180 -0.36 -5.86 -11.75
CA VAL A 180 -1.59 -5.41 -11.08
C VAL A 180 -1.61 -5.88 -9.63
N VAL A 181 -1.60 -4.94 -8.71
CA VAL A 181 -1.74 -5.16 -7.26
C VAL A 181 -3.17 -4.80 -6.83
N VAL A 182 -3.72 -5.54 -5.88
CA VAL A 182 -5.03 -5.24 -5.29
C VAL A 182 -4.87 -4.92 -3.81
N ASP A 183 -5.56 -3.88 -3.36
CA ASP A 183 -5.56 -3.38 -1.98
C ASP A 183 -6.98 -3.51 -1.37
N PRO A 184 -7.32 -4.68 -0.81
CA PRO A 184 -8.61 -4.90 -0.19
C PRO A 184 -8.81 -4.10 1.10
N SER A 185 -7.75 -3.79 1.83
CA SER A 185 -7.82 -3.04 3.09
C SER A 185 -8.39 -1.64 2.89
N HIS A 186 -7.83 -0.87 1.93
CA HIS A 186 -8.33 0.47 1.63
C HIS A 186 -9.63 0.47 0.81
N ALA A 187 -9.92 -0.63 0.10
CA ALA A 187 -11.19 -0.77 -0.60
C ALA A 187 -12.33 -0.97 0.40
N THR A 188 -12.29 -2.03 1.17
CA THR A 188 -13.40 -2.42 2.06
C THR A 188 -13.48 -1.56 3.32
N GLY A 189 -12.34 -1.19 3.89
CA GLY A 189 -12.26 -0.39 5.12
C GLY A 189 -12.54 -1.20 6.40
N HIS A 190 -12.67 -2.54 6.33
CA HIS A 190 -12.99 -3.42 7.43
C HIS A 190 -12.13 -4.67 7.43
N ALA A 191 -11.47 -4.97 8.56
CA ALA A 191 -10.54 -6.07 8.71
C ALA A 191 -11.14 -7.44 8.33
N HIS A 192 -12.40 -7.72 8.74
CA HIS A 192 -13.08 -8.99 8.47
C HIS A 192 -13.35 -9.24 6.98
N LEU A 193 -13.31 -8.20 6.12
CA LEU A 193 -13.47 -8.32 4.68
C LEU A 193 -12.13 -8.46 3.95
N VAL A 194 -11.01 -8.19 4.60
CA VAL A 194 -9.69 -8.20 3.94
C VAL A 194 -9.33 -9.61 3.45
N GLU A 195 -9.45 -10.63 4.30
CA GLU A 195 -9.10 -12.00 3.91
C GLU A 195 -9.91 -12.50 2.71
N PRO A 196 -11.26 -12.50 2.73
CA PRO A 196 -12.04 -13.01 1.59
C PRO A 196 -11.78 -12.22 0.31
N MET A 197 -11.58 -10.90 0.39
CA MET A 197 -11.29 -10.08 -0.79
C MET A 197 -9.86 -10.26 -1.30
N ALA A 198 -8.89 -10.49 -0.43
CA ALA A 198 -7.51 -10.83 -0.80
C ALA A 198 -7.44 -12.18 -1.55
N MET A 199 -8.18 -13.18 -1.05
CA MET A 199 -8.31 -14.48 -1.71
C MET A 199 -8.97 -14.36 -3.09
N ALA A 200 -10.06 -13.60 -3.19
CA ALA A 200 -10.75 -13.36 -4.46
C ALA A 200 -9.87 -12.59 -5.46
N ALA A 201 -9.07 -11.63 -4.99
CA ALA A 201 -8.11 -10.91 -5.82
C ALA A 201 -7.00 -11.82 -6.36
N ALA A 202 -6.49 -12.74 -5.55
CA ALA A 202 -5.53 -13.75 -6.00
C ALA A 202 -6.15 -14.65 -7.07
N ALA A 203 -7.38 -15.13 -6.84
CA ALA A 203 -8.13 -15.95 -7.81
C ALA A 203 -8.47 -15.18 -9.10
N ALA A 204 -8.64 -13.85 -9.05
CA ALA A 204 -8.80 -13.02 -10.23
C ALA A 204 -7.51 -12.80 -11.04
N GLY A 205 -6.36 -13.29 -10.55
CA GLY A 205 -5.07 -13.22 -11.23
C GLY A 205 -4.22 -11.98 -10.88
N ALA A 206 -4.46 -11.34 -9.72
CA ALA A 206 -3.62 -10.24 -9.26
C ALA A 206 -2.16 -10.68 -9.05
N ASP A 207 -1.18 -9.86 -9.47
CA ASP A 207 0.25 -10.13 -9.28
C ASP A 207 0.70 -9.92 -7.83
N GLY A 208 -0.04 -9.11 -7.09
CA GLY A 208 0.25 -8.83 -5.69
C GLY A 208 -0.98 -8.37 -4.91
N ILE A 209 -0.91 -8.54 -3.59
CA ILE A 209 -1.95 -8.09 -2.66
C ILE A 209 -1.31 -7.15 -1.64
N MET A 210 -1.94 -6.00 -1.42
CA MET A 210 -1.55 -5.04 -0.39
C MET A 210 -2.49 -5.19 0.82
N ILE A 211 -1.94 -5.45 1.99
CA ILE A 211 -2.72 -5.63 3.22
C ILE A 211 -2.20 -4.68 4.30
N GLU A 212 -3.10 -4.02 4.99
CA GLU A 212 -2.80 -3.18 6.13
C GLU A 212 -2.68 -4.01 7.41
N LEU A 213 -1.60 -3.79 8.16
CA LEU A 213 -1.30 -4.50 9.40
C LEU A 213 -1.12 -3.54 10.56
N HIS A 214 -1.50 -4.00 11.75
CA HIS A 214 -1.20 -3.32 13.00
C HIS A 214 -1.15 -4.35 14.13
N ASN A 215 -0.19 -4.21 15.05
CA ASN A 215 -0.07 -5.10 16.21
C ASN A 215 -1.18 -4.90 17.23
N ASP A 216 -1.80 -3.71 17.25
CA ASP A 216 -2.89 -3.35 18.13
C ASP A 216 -3.91 -2.47 17.37
N PRO A 217 -4.72 -3.06 16.46
CA PRO A 217 -5.62 -2.30 15.59
C PRO A 217 -6.57 -1.34 16.31
N PRO A 218 -7.13 -1.67 17.49
CA PRO A 218 -8.00 -0.74 18.24
C PRO A 218 -7.33 0.56 18.65
N HIS A 219 -6.01 0.57 18.87
CA HIS A 219 -5.25 1.74 19.28
C HIS A 219 -4.41 2.36 18.15
N ALA A 220 -4.64 1.95 16.90
CA ALA A 220 -3.96 2.52 15.77
C ALA A 220 -4.31 3.99 15.56
N LEU A 221 -3.32 4.85 15.30
CA LEU A 221 -3.52 6.27 15.02
C LEU A 221 -4.35 6.53 13.76
N CYS A 222 -4.38 5.56 12.84
CA CYS A 222 -5.19 5.57 11.63
C CYS A 222 -5.37 4.15 11.11
N ASP A 223 -6.41 3.96 10.31
CA ASP A 223 -6.67 2.73 9.52
C ASP A 223 -6.81 1.44 10.36
N GLY A 224 -6.99 1.52 11.69
CA GLY A 224 -7.13 0.36 12.58
C GLY A 224 -8.31 -0.55 12.23
N ALA A 225 -9.45 0.03 11.83
CA ALA A 225 -10.65 -0.72 11.47
C ALA A 225 -10.44 -1.71 10.30
N GLN A 226 -9.45 -1.46 9.43
CA GLN A 226 -9.11 -2.26 8.25
C GLN A 226 -7.83 -3.08 8.41
N SER A 227 -7.12 -2.91 9.53
CA SER A 227 -5.84 -3.56 9.77
C SER A 227 -6.03 -4.98 10.30
N LEU A 228 -5.28 -5.93 9.75
CA LEU A 228 -5.13 -7.28 10.30
C LEU A 228 -4.05 -7.27 11.39
N THR A 229 -4.13 -8.24 12.31
CA THR A 229 -2.97 -8.56 13.15
C THR A 229 -1.95 -9.37 12.35
N PRO A 230 -0.67 -9.45 12.80
CA PRO A 230 0.34 -10.28 12.15
C PRO A 230 -0.06 -11.76 12.01
N GLU A 231 -0.78 -12.32 12.99
CA GLU A 231 -1.28 -13.70 12.94
C GLU A 231 -2.36 -13.86 11.87
N GLN A 232 -3.31 -12.90 11.78
CA GLN A 232 -4.33 -12.90 10.75
C GLN A 232 -3.70 -12.74 9.35
N PHE A 233 -2.67 -11.91 9.24
CA PHE A 233 -1.92 -11.77 8.00
C PHE A 233 -1.24 -13.08 7.59
N ALA A 234 -0.53 -13.75 8.50
CA ALA A 234 0.13 -15.03 8.21
C ALA A 234 -0.87 -16.07 7.73
N HIS A 235 -2.04 -16.14 8.39
CA HIS A 235 -3.13 -17.03 7.99
C HIS A 235 -3.65 -16.72 6.58
N THR A 236 -3.94 -15.45 6.32
CA THR A 236 -4.41 -14.96 5.01
C THR A 236 -3.36 -15.22 3.91
N ALA A 237 -2.09 -14.96 4.19
CA ALA A 237 -0.98 -15.20 3.28
C ALA A 237 -0.90 -16.67 2.86
N GLY A 238 -1.01 -17.60 3.82
CA GLY A 238 -1.01 -19.02 3.54
C GLY A 238 -2.18 -19.47 2.65
N LYS A 239 -3.35 -18.84 2.77
CA LYS A 239 -4.49 -19.09 1.87
C LYS A 239 -4.25 -18.55 0.46
N ILE A 240 -3.71 -17.35 0.34
CA ILE A 240 -3.40 -16.72 -0.95
C ILE A 240 -2.39 -17.57 -1.74
N PHE A 241 -1.33 -18.07 -1.08
CA PHE A 241 -0.34 -18.91 -1.74
C PHE A 241 -0.96 -20.21 -2.28
N ARG A 242 -1.82 -20.88 -1.51
CA ARG A 242 -2.53 -22.10 -1.98
C ARG A 242 -3.45 -21.82 -3.18
N ILE A 243 -4.10 -20.66 -3.21
CA ILE A 243 -4.91 -20.26 -4.37
C ILE A 243 -4.02 -20.08 -5.60
N ARG A 244 -2.89 -19.39 -5.45
CA ARG A 244 -1.94 -19.23 -6.56
C ARG A 244 -1.43 -20.57 -7.10
N GLU A 245 -1.00 -21.47 -6.23
CA GLU A 245 -0.56 -22.82 -6.60
C GLU A 245 -1.66 -23.55 -7.39
N ALA A 246 -2.91 -23.47 -6.96
CA ALA A 246 -4.04 -24.11 -7.64
C ALA A 246 -4.37 -23.48 -9.01
N MET A 247 -3.94 -22.24 -9.27
CA MET A 247 -4.14 -21.59 -10.56
C MET A 247 -2.99 -21.79 -11.54
N GLU A 248 -1.80 -22.12 -11.06
CA GLU A 248 -0.60 -22.36 -11.86
C GLU A 248 -0.47 -23.84 -12.31
N GLY A 249 -1.24 -24.76 -11.72
CA GLY A 249 -1.27 -26.21 -12.03
C GLY A 249 -2.42 -26.56 -12.93
#